data_1f7ba57addfcf091f499ef5e4545cb53
#
_entry.id   1f7ba57addfcf091f499ef5e4545cb53
#
_cell.length_a   1.000
_cell.length_b   1.000
_cell.length_c   1.000
_cell.angle_alpha   90.00
_cell.angle_beta   90.00
_cell.angle_gamma   90.00
#
_symmetry.space_group_name_H-M   'P 1'
#
loop_
_entity.id
_entity.type
_entity.pdbx_description
1 polymer ?
#
loop_
_entity_poly.entity_id
_entity_poly.type
_entity_poly.pdbx_seq_one_letter_code
_entity_poly.pdbx_strand_id
1 'polypeptide(L)'
;MLQRKWLIIIAIILCFISACQTVDNDSMQPVYGYPLLSNNEEIKQLLKDKCVDTIKFRKGETIADIGAGNGYLEAMLSIYNDSLTFYIQDIDTSVCNQKAINEVVDFYQKVNARPFTNKFIVVNGTDTETNLPDNAFDKILMLWTYSYLKAPREFIINVRKKLKEEGLFYVINPNVDYEYGKTLSLKYGWNVSSIEKEISDIIDCGFELIRISRNYNDPELPFIMVFKKKTY
;
A
#
# COMPACT_ATOMS: atom_id res chain seq x y z
N MET A 1 -3.61 -54.61 -28.06
CA MET A 1 -3.46 -53.19 -28.44
C MET A 1 -4.32 -52.21 -27.62
N LEU A 2 -5.35 -52.68 -26.93
CA LEU A 2 -6.23 -51.81 -26.08
C LEU A 2 -5.58 -51.43 -24.72
N GLN A 3 -4.82 -52.30 -24.08
CA GLN A 3 -4.25 -52.02 -22.74
C GLN A 3 -3.19 -50.91 -22.73
N ARG A 4 -2.47 -50.65 -23.83
CA ARG A 4 -1.51 -49.53 -23.89
C ARG A 4 -2.10 -48.13 -23.99
N LYS A 5 -3.32 -48.02 -24.49
CA LYS A 5 -4.04 -46.71 -24.57
C LYS A 5 -4.54 -46.21 -23.22
N TRP A 6 -4.92 -47.13 -22.34
CA TRP A 6 -5.42 -46.77 -20.98
C TRP A 6 -4.28 -46.29 -20.06
N LEU A 7 -3.08 -46.82 -20.19
CA LEU A 7 -1.92 -46.41 -19.41
C LEU A 7 -1.44 -44.98 -19.78
N ILE A 8 -1.60 -44.56 -21.04
CA ILE A 8 -1.23 -43.20 -21.47
C ILE A 8 -2.28 -42.18 -20.97
N ILE A 9 -3.56 -42.52 -20.94
CA ILE A 9 -4.62 -41.64 -20.45
C ILE A 9 -4.50 -41.44 -18.94
N ILE A 10 -4.17 -42.50 -18.18
CA ILE A 10 -3.95 -42.39 -16.72
C ILE A 10 -2.70 -41.56 -16.42
N ALA A 11 -1.63 -41.68 -17.21
CA ALA A 11 -0.43 -40.85 -17.04
C ALA A 11 -0.67 -39.36 -17.32
N ILE A 12 -1.52 -39.03 -18.31
CA ILE A 12 -1.89 -37.65 -18.64
C ILE A 12 -2.80 -37.07 -17.54
N ILE A 13 -3.73 -37.84 -16.98
CA ILE A 13 -4.61 -37.39 -15.87
C ILE A 13 -3.79 -37.17 -14.59
N LEU A 14 -2.78 -38.00 -14.31
CA LEU A 14 -1.89 -37.81 -13.17
C LEU A 14 -0.96 -36.61 -13.32
N CYS A 15 -0.57 -36.23 -14.55
CA CYS A 15 0.20 -34.99 -14.78
C CYS A 15 -0.65 -33.72 -14.60
N PHE A 16 -1.97 -33.77 -14.85
CA PHE A 16 -2.85 -32.61 -14.60
C PHE A 16 -3.24 -32.43 -13.13
N ILE A 17 -3.23 -33.51 -12.33
CA ILE A 17 -3.50 -33.42 -10.88
C ILE A 17 -2.29 -32.89 -10.11
N SER A 18 -1.06 -33.01 -10.66
CA SER A 18 0.17 -32.51 -10.04
C SER A 18 0.42 -31.00 -10.25
N ALA A 19 -0.38 -30.31 -11.05
CA ALA A 19 -0.23 -28.88 -11.34
C ALA A 19 -1.12 -27.99 -10.47
N CYS A 20 -2.01 -28.56 -9.66
CA CYS A 20 -2.75 -27.81 -8.65
C CYS A 20 -2.06 -28.04 -7.30
N GLN A 21 -0.87 -27.45 -7.12
CA GLN A 21 -0.35 -27.21 -5.80
C GLN A 21 -1.27 -26.18 -5.16
N THR A 22 -2.22 -26.64 -4.35
CA THR A 22 -2.82 -25.81 -3.32
C THR A 22 -1.65 -25.22 -2.53
N VAL A 23 -1.49 -23.91 -2.60
CA VAL A 23 -0.56 -23.20 -1.71
C VAL A 23 -1.06 -23.54 -0.31
N ASP A 24 -0.27 -24.32 0.41
CA ASP A 24 -0.60 -24.76 1.77
C ASP A 24 -0.57 -23.51 2.64
N ASN A 25 -1.75 -23.00 3.03
CA ASN A 25 -1.89 -21.75 3.79
C ASN A 25 -1.26 -21.83 5.19
N ASP A 26 -0.93 -23.04 5.67
CA ASP A 26 -0.41 -23.25 7.03
C ASP A 26 1.09 -23.03 7.20
N SER A 27 1.85 -22.80 6.13
CA SER A 27 3.33 -22.72 6.22
C SER A 27 3.93 -21.33 5.96
N MET A 28 3.13 -20.33 5.58
CA MET A 28 3.66 -18.99 5.35
C MET A 28 3.69 -18.16 6.61
N GLN A 29 4.86 -18.06 7.20
CA GLN A 29 5.13 -17.09 8.26
C GLN A 29 4.89 -15.67 7.71
N PRO A 30 4.27 -14.78 8.52
CA PRO A 30 4.09 -13.39 8.11
C PRO A 30 5.46 -12.79 7.76
N VAL A 31 5.59 -12.22 6.57
CA VAL A 31 6.83 -11.52 6.20
C VAL A 31 6.84 -10.19 6.94
N TYR A 32 7.72 -10.08 7.93
CA TYR A 32 7.86 -8.88 8.77
C TYR A 32 6.56 -8.45 9.47
N GLY A 33 5.76 -9.41 9.95
CA GLY A 33 4.54 -9.14 10.73
C GLY A 33 3.29 -8.81 9.90
N TYR A 34 3.38 -8.76 8.58
CA TYR A 34 2.23 -8.54 7.70
C TYR A 34 1.70 -9.86 7.17
N PRO A 35 0.40 -10.17 7.35
CA PRO A 35 -0.20 -11.41 6.84
C PRO A 35 -0.22 -11.38 5.31
N LEU A 36 0.25 -12.47 4.69
CA LEU A 36 0.13 -12.64 3.25
C LEU A 36 -1.19 -13.35 2.93
N LEU A 37 -2.02 -12.71 2.13
CA LEU A 37 -3.32 -13.24 1.71
C LEU A 37 -3.19 -13.95 0.36
N SER A 38 -3.67 -15.19 0.27
CA SER A 38 -3.69 -15.95 -0.99
C SER A 38 -5.06 -16.00 -1.66
N ASN A 39 -6.12 -15.61 -0.95
CA ASN A 39 -7.48 -15.59 -1.46
C ASN A 39 -7.81 -14.24 -2.10
N ASN A 40 -8.23 -14.25 -3.37
CA ASN A 40 -8.56 -13.03 -4.11
C ASN A 40 -9.71 -12.22 -3.49
N GLU A 41 -10.70 -12.84 -2.87
CA GLU A 41 -11.79 -12.09 -2.24
C GLU A 41 -11.34 -11.43 -0.94
N GLU A 42 -10.47 -12.07 -0.15
CA GLU A 42 -9.85 -11.47 1.02
C GLU A 42 -8.94 -10.30 0.63
N ILE A 43 -8.17 -10.42 -0.46
CA ILE A 43 -7.35 -9.33 -0.99
C ILE A 43 -8.23 -8.15 -1.39
N LYS A 44 -9.30 -8.37 -2.13
CA LYS A 44 -10.25 -7.30 -2.51
C LYS A 44 -10.88 -6.65 -1.29
N GLN A 45 -11.28 -7.45 -0.30
CA GLN A 45 -11.86 -6.93 0.92
C GLN A 45 -10.85 -6.07 1.68
N LEU A 46 -9.60 -6.53 1.84
CA LEU A 46 -8.55 -5.73 2.48
C LEU A 46 -8.28 -4.41 1.76
N LEU A 47 -8.20 -4.42 0.41
CA LEU A 47 -8.01 -3.20 -0.37
C LEU A 47 -9.17 -2.22 -0.18
N LYS A 48 -10.40 -2.73 -0.06
CA LYS A 48 -11.60 -1.94 0.24
C LYS A 48 -11.56 -1.39 1.67
N ASP A 49 -11.23 -2.22 2.66
CA ASP A 49 -11.14 -1.82 4.07
C ASP A 49 -10.06 -0.74 4.28
N LYS A 50 -9.03 -0.73 3.45
CA LYS A 50 -8.00 0.32 3.41
C LYS A 50 -8.36 1.51 2.52
N CYS A 51 -9.55 1.52 1.92
CA CYS A 51 -10.03 2.56 0.99
C CYS A 51 -9.15 2.78 -0.25
N VAL A 52 -8.22 1.88 -0.55
CA VAL A 52 -7.31 2.02 -1.70
C VAL A 52 -7.95 1.56 -3.01
N ASP A 53 -9.03 0.78 -2.97
CA ASP A 53 -9.85 0.40 -4.12
C ASP A 53 -10.49 1.61 -4.82
N THR A 54 -10.63 2.73 -4.10
CA THR A 54 -11.16 3.99 -4.65
C THR A 54 -10.12 4.79 -5.44
N ILE A 55 -8.83 4.44 -5.31
CA ILE A 55 -7.73 5.10 -6.01
C ILE A 55 -7.64 4.54 -7.43
N LYS A 56 -7.85 5.39 -8.42
CA LYS A 56 -7.74 4.99 -9.82
C LYS A 56 -6.30 5.17 -10.31
N PHE A 57 -5.65 4.07 -10.65
CA PHE A 57 -4.31 4.08 -11.24
C PHE A 57 -4.40 4.04 -12.76
N ARG A 58 -3.44 4.70 -13.44
CA ARG A 58 -3.30 4.71 -14.89
C ARG A 58 -1.95 4.11 -15.27
N LYS A 59 -1.90 3.35 -16.35
CA LYS A 59 -0.65 2.79 -16.87
C LYS A 59 0.41 3.88 -17.07
N GLY A 60 1.63 3.60 -16.62
CA GLY A 60 2.75 4.53 -16.70
C GLY A 60 2.88 5.50 -15.52
N GLU A 61 1.93 5.53 -14.58
CA GLU A 61 2.04 6.38 -13.40
C GLU A 61 3.17 5.92 -12.48
N THR A 62 3.79 6.91 -11.85
CA THR A 62 4.78 6.74 -10.78
C THR A 62 4.13 7.08 -9.45
N ILE A 63 4.11 6.12 -8.55
CA ILE A 63 3.45 6.20 -7.24
C ILE A 63 4.50 6.04 -6.15
N ALA A 64 4.43 6.83 -5.09
CA ALA A 64 5.14 6.54 -3.84
C ALA A 64 4.12 6.15 -2.78
N ASP A 65 4.46 5.15 -1.96
CA ASP A 65 3.79 4.91 -0.68
C ASP A 65 4.77 5.19 0.46
N ILE A 66 4.37 6.07 1.36
CA ILE A 66 5.16 6.55 2.50
C ILE A 66 4.70 5.81 3.77
N GLY A 67 5.64 5.13 4.41
CA GLY A 67 5.35 4.19 5.50
C GLY A 67 4.83 2.85 4.98
N ALA A 68 5.31 2.42 3.82
CA ALA A 68 4.83 1.26 3.07
C ALA A 68 5.25 -0.10 3.67
N GLY A 69 6.14 -0.11 4.66
CA GLY A 69 6.67 -1.34 5.23
C GLY A 69 7.33 -2.24 4.19
N ASN A 70 6.87 -3.47 4.07
CA ASN A 70 7.44 -4.46 3.13
C ASN A 70 6.81 -4.43 1.73
N GLY A 71 5.98 -3.44 1.40
CA GLY A 71 5.36 -3.30 0.07
C GLY A 71 4.24 -4.29 -0.24
N TYR A 72 3.65 -4.93 0.78
CA TYR A 72 2.59 -5.93 0.56
C TYR A 72 1.35 -5.33 -0.13
N LEU A 73 1.02 -4.07 0.16
CA LEU A 73 -0.12 -3.37 -0.42
C LEU A 73 0.08 -3.13 -1.92
N GLU A 74 1.27 -2.66 -2.32
CA GLU A 74 1.61 -2.39 -3.72
C GLU A 74 1.66 -3.69 -4.53
N ALA A 75 2.13 -4.78 -3.93
CA ALA A 75 2.10 -6.09 -4.56
C ALA A 75 0.65 -6.60 -4.75
N MET A 76 -0.24 -6.42 -3.77
CA MET A 76 -1.67 -6.72 -3.93
C MET A 76 -2.34 -5.83 -4.99
N LEU A 77 -2.05 -4.52 -5.00
CA LEU A 77 -2.55 -3.59 -6.02
C LEU A 77 -2.09 -4.00 -7.42
N SER A 78 -0.92 -4.62 -7.55
CA SER A 78 -0.36 -5.11 -8.81
C SER A 78 -1.10 -6.31 -9.40
N ILE A 79 -1.95 -6.99 -8.62
CA ILE A 79 -2.87 -8.01 -9.15
C ILE A 79 -3.88 -7.38 -10.12
N TYR A 80 -4.30 -6.16 -9.85
CA TYR A 80 -5.36 -5.46 -10.58
C TYR A 80 -4.88 -4.31 -11.46
N ASN A 81 -3.59 -3.94 -11.36
CA ASN A 81 -3.02 -2.79 -12.05
C ASN A 81 -1.69 -3.15 -12.71
N ASP A 82 -1.50 -2.75 -13.95
CA ASP A 82 -0.32 -3.04 -14.75
C ASP A 82 0.48 -1.79 -15.10
N SER A 83 1.79 -1.97 -15.33
CA SER A 83 2.70 -0.95 -15.87
C SER A 83 2.82 0.29 -14.98
N LEU A 84 2.80 0.10 -13.66
CA LEU A 84 3.05 1.14 -12.66
C LEU A 84 4.50 1.07 -12.17
N THR A 85 4.99 2.19 -11.65
CA THR A 85 6.25 2.24 -10.90
C THR A 85 5.93 2.63 -9.46
N PHE A 86 6.12 1.72 -8.53
CA PHE A 86 5.95 1.94 -7.10
C PHE A 86 7.30 2.23 -6.44
N TYR A 87 7.36 3.33 -5.71
CA TYR A 87 8.42 3.63 -4.75
C TYR A 87 7.91 3.27 -3.37
N ILE A 88 8.52 2.26 -2.78
CA ILE A 88 8.21 1.72 -1.46
C ILE A 88 9.11 2.43 -0.47
N GLN A 89 8.55 3.37 0.27
CA GLN A 89 9.33 4.22 1.16
C GLN A 89 8.97 3.94 2.62
N ASP A 90 9.99 3.73 3.45
CA ASP A 90 9.86 3.62 4.90
C ASP A 90 11.16 4.05 5.58
N ILE A 91 11.09 4.36 6.89
CA ILE A 91 12.27 4.64 7.72
C ILE A 91 12.83 3.37 8.35
N ASP A 92 12.02 2.32 8.49
CA ASP A 92 12.43 1.04 9.05
C ASP A 92 13.05 0.14 7.99
N THR A 93 14.38 0.16 7.92
CA THR A 93 15.16 -0.67 6.98
C THR A 93 15.07 -2.17 7.26
N SER A 94 14.60 -2.57 8.43
CA SER A 94 14.42 -3.99 8.77
C SER A 94 13.25 -4.61 8.01
N VAL A 95 12.22 -3.83 7.70
CA VAL A 95 11.04 -4.26 6.95
C VAL A 95 11.06 -3.75 5.50
N CYS A 96 11.49 -2.50 5.27
CA CYS A 96 11.58 -1.89 3.94
C CYS A 96 12.98 -2.09 3.34
N ASN A 97 13.18 -3.24 2.72
CA ASN A 97 14.42 -3.58 2.03
C ASN A 97 14.14 -4.45 0.80
N GLN A 98 15.10 -4.51 -0.13
CA GLN A 98 14.93 -5.18 -1.41
C GLN A 98 14.58 -6.66 -1.28
N LYS A 99 15.13 -7.34 -0.27
CA LYS A 99 14.86 -8.77 -0.03
C LYS A 99 13.40 -8.97 0.37
N ALA A 100 12.91 -8.20 1.36
CA ALA A 100 11.53 -8.29 1.85
C ALA A 100 10.52 -8.02 0.73
N ILE A 101 10.77 -6.98 -0.07
CA ILE A 101 9.88 -6.61 -1.19
C ILE A 101 9.87 -7.68 -2.26
N ASN A 102 11.03 -8.25 -2.61
CA ASN A 102 11.09 -9.33 -3.58
C ASN A 102 10.29 -10.57 -3.10
N GLU A 103 10.41 -10.94 -1.84
CA GLU A 103 9.65 -12.07 -1.25
C GLU A 103 8.14 -11.85 -1.35
N VAL A 104 7.67 -10.65 -1.05
CA VAL A 104 6.25 -10.26 -1.14
C VAL A 104 5.77 -10.23 -2.59
N VAL A 105 6.54 -9.64 -3.49
CA VAL A 105 6.22 -9.57 -4.92
C VAL A 105 6.16 -10.97 -5.52
N ASP A 106 7.12 -11.84 -5.22
CA ASP A 106 7.16 -13.23 -5.70
C ASP A 106 5.95 -14.03 -5.21
N PHE A 107 5.52 -13.80 -3.95
CA PHE A 107 4.32 -14.41 -3.42
C PHE A 107 3.07 -14.01 -4.22
N TYR A 108 2.84 -12.69 -4.40
CA TYR A 108 1.64 -12.22 -5.09
C TYR A 108 1.65 -12.49 -6.61
N GLN A 109 2.81 -12.62 -7.24
CA GLN A 109 2.91 -13.12 -8.61
C GLN A 109 2.44 -14.57 -8.71
N LYS A 110 2.75 -15.41 -7.73
CA LYS A 110 2.25 -16.81 -7.65
C LYS A 110 0.74 -16.84 -7.43
N VAL A 111 0.22 -16.03 -6.50
CA VAL A 111 -1.24 -15.89 -6.26
C VAL A 111 -1.95 -15.46 -7.55
N ASN A 112 -1.38 -14.53 -8.29
CA ASN A 112 -1.95 -14.00 -9.54
C ASN A 112 -1.71 -14.92 -10.75
N ALA A 113 -0.90 -15.98 -10.59
CA ALA A 113 -0.50 -16.92 -11.65
C ALA A 113 0.14 -16.24 -12.89
N ARG A 114 0.68 -15.04 -12.75
CA ARG A 114 1.42 -14.30 -13.80
C ARG A 114 2.45 -13.34 -13.21
N PRO A 115 3.55 -13.05 -13.93
CA PRO A 115 4.48 -11.99 -13.56
C PRO A 115 3.81 -10.61 -13.54
N PHE A 116 4.25 -9.74 -12.65
CA PHE A 116 3.86 -8.34 -12.68
C PHE A 116 4.66 -7.55 -13.73
N THR A 117 4.00 -6.58 -14.34
CA THR A 117 4.64 -5.61 -15.23
C THR A 117 5.06 -4.34 -14.49
N ASN A 118 4.74 -4.27 -13.21
CA ASN A 118 5.03 -3.15 -12.32
C ASN A 118 6.49 -3.20 -11.85
N LYS A 119 7.05 -2.02 -11.54
CA LYS A 119 8.38 -1.88 -10.94
C LYS A 119 8.24 -1.51 -9.48
N PHE A 120 9.14 -2.04 -8.64
CA PHE A 120 9.21 -1.79 -7.21
C PHE A 120 10.59 -1.25 -6.87
N ILE A 121 10.64 -0.04 -6.31
CA ILE A 121 11.87 0.68 -5.98
C ILE A 121 11.84 0.98 -4.49
N VAL A 122 12.82 0.47 -3.77
CA VAL A 122 12.97 0.68 -2.32
C VAL A 122 13.64 2.00 -2.06
N VAL A 123 13.08 2.79 -1.14
CA VAL A 123 13.68 4.04 -0.67
C VAL A 123 13.57 4.12 0.84
N ASN A 124 14.70 4.29 1.52
CA ASN A 124 14.72 4.50 2.95
C ASN A 124 14.83 6.00 3.26
N GLY A 125 13.87 6.50 4.03
CA GLY A 125 13.82 7.88 4.49
C GLY A 125 14.33 8.07 5.90
N THR A 126 14.03 9.25 6.45
CA THR A 126 14.29 9.64 7.84
C THR A 126 13.02 10.23 8.46
N ASP A 127 13.08 10.65 9.72
CA ASP A 127 11.94 11.33 10.39
C ASP A 127 11.52 12.65 9.70
N THR A 128 12.38 13.27 8.88
CA THR A 128 12.12 14.57 8.22
C THR A 128 12.20 14.54 6.71
N GLU A 129 12.83 13.51 6.13
CA GLU A 129 13.12 13.44 4.70
C GLU A 129 12.67 12.08 4.13
N THR A 130 11.91 12.12 3.05
CA THR A 130 11.48 10.89 2.36
C THR A 130 12.58 10.24 1.54
N ASN A 131 13.62 10.99 1.16
CA ASN A 131 14.65 10.63 0.19
C ASN A 131 14.13 10.26 -1.22
N LEU A 132 12.87 10.55 -1.49
CA LEU A 132 12.26 10.38 -2.81
C LEU A 132 12.74 11.47 -3.79
N PRO A 133 12.78 11.20 -5.10
CA PRO A 133 13.11 12.21 -6.11
C PRO A 133 12.04 13.32 -6.17
N ASP A 134 12.48 14.56 -6.41
CA ASP A 134 11.58 15.70 -6.52
C ASP A 134 10.79 15.67 -7.84
N ASN A 135 9.54 16.17 -7.79
CA ASN A 135 8.65 16.33 -8.95
C ASN A 135 8.48 15.07 -9.80
N ALA A 136 8.47 13.90 -9.14
CA ALA A 136 8.50 12.60 -9.81
C ALA A 136 7.17 11.83 -9.76
N PHE A 137 6.29 12.14 -8.82
CA PHE A 137 5.15 11.29 -8.51
C PHE A 137 3.82 11.84 -9.01
N ASP A 138 3.09 10.98 -9.71
CA ASP A 138 1.69 11.23 -10.09
C ASP A 138 0.77 11.08 -8.89
N LYS A 139 1.12 10.16 -7.98
CA LYS A 139 0.42 9.95 -6.72
C LYS A 139 1.42 9.67 -5.60
N ILE A 140 1.14 10.23 -4.43
CA ILE A 140 1.80 9.86 -3.19
C ILE A 140 0.72 9.36 -2.25
N LEU A 141 0.93 8.19 -1.68
CA LEU A 141 0.08 7.55 -0.69
C LEU A 141 0.74 7.68 0.68
N MET A 142 -0.05 7.85 1.71
CA MET A 142 0.35 7.78 3.11
C MET A 142 -0.79 7.11 3.88
N LEU A 143 -0.63 5.79 4.14
CA LEU A 143 -1.65 4.99 4.80
C LEU A 143 -1.27 4.75 6.25
N TRP A 144 -2.09 5.25 7.16
CA TRP A 144 -1.93 5.09 8.62
C TRP A 144 -0.56 5.55 9.16
N THR A 145 0.12 6.42 8.42
CA THR A 145 1.49 6.85 8.72
C THR A 145 1.54 8.25 9.34
N TYR A 146 0.55 9.11 9.05
CA TYR A 146 0.56 10.51 9.49
C TYR A 146 0.74 10.66 11.01
N SER A 147 0.08 9.82 11.80
CA SER A 147 0.14 9.87 13.27
C SER A 147 1.50 9.48 13.86
N TYR A 148 2.37 8.87 13.07
CA TYR A 148 3.73 8.51 13.49
C TYR A 148 4.78 9.59 13.18
N LEU A 149 4.42 10.63 12.43
CA LEU A 149 5.34 11.70 12.06
C LEU A 149 5.76 12.50 13.29
N LYS A 150 7.06 12.59 13.57
CA LYS A 150 7.61 13.37 14.68
C LYS A 150 7.64 14.86 14.37
N ALA A 151 7.86 15.23 13.11
CA ALA A 151 7.91 16.58 12.60
C ALA A 151 6.96 16.71 11.37
N PRO A 152 5.63 16.62 11.57
CA PRO A 152 4.68 16.50 10.46
C PRO A 152 4.77 17.67 9.48
N ARG A 153 4.94 18.91 9.96
CA ARG A 153 5.04 20.08 9.08
C ARG A 153 6.23 19.98 8.12
N GLU A 154 7.42 19.71 8.65
CA GLU A 154 8.66 19.60 7.85
C GLU A 154 8.55 18.46 6.86
N PHE A 155 8.06 17.33 7.31
CA PHE A 155 7.89 16.14 6.49
C PHE A 155 6.89 16.37 5.35
N ILE A 156 5.73 16.97 5.60
CA ILE A 156 4.71 17.27 4.57
C ILE A 156 5.21 18.31 3.56
N ILE A 157 6.00 19.29 3.99
CA ILE A 157 6.70 20.21 3.05
C ILE A 157 7.68 19.43 2.15
N ASN A 158 8.37 18.43 2.68
CA ASN A 158 9.22 17.55 1.88
C ASN A 158 8.38 16.74 0.88
N VAL A 159 7.30 16.11 1.32
CA VAL A 159 6.35 15.37 0.45
C VAL A 159 5.85 16.25 -0.70
N ARG A 160 5.53 17.52 -0.44
CA ARG A 160 5.06 18.45 -1.48
C ARG A 160 6.06 18.62 -2.62
N LYS A 161 7.37 18.65 -2.34
CA LYS A 161 8.41 18.75 -3.37
C LYS A 161 8.47 17.53 -4.28
N LYS A 162 8.10 16.34 -3.77
CA LYS A 162 8.15 15.06 -4.49
C LYS A 162 7.03 14.91 -5.51
N LEU A 163 5.87 15.50 -5.23
CA LEU A 163 4.71 15.43 -6.08
C LEU A 163 4.88 16.23 -7.37
N LYS A 164 4.41 15.71 -8.51
CA LYS A 164 4.28 16.49 -9.76
C LYS A 164 3.26 17.62 -9.58
N GLU A 165 3.24 18.60 -10.48
CA GLU A 165 2.34 19.76 -10.37
C GLU A 165 0.87 19.31 -10.32
N GLU A 166 0.47 18.40 -11.21
CA GLU A 166 -0.88 17.84 -11.28
C GLU A 166 -1.05 16.56 -10.45
N GLY A 167 -0.04 16.23 -9.63
CA GLY A 167 -0.05 15.01 -8.81
C GLY A 167 -1.00 15.11 -7.62
N LEU A 168 -1.41 13.95 -7.11
CA LEU A 168 -2.35 13.84 -5.99
C LEU A 168 -1.68 13.21 -4.77
N PHE A 169 -1.91 13.81 -3.62
CA PHE A 169 -1.47 13.29 -2.33
C PHE A 169 -2.68 12.69 -1.58
N TYR A 170 -2.60 11.41 -1.26
CA TYR A 170 -3.63 10.65 -0.56
C TYR A 170 -3.18 10.38 0.87
N VAL A 171 -3.95 10.84 1.84
CA VAL A 171 -3.76 10.51 3.25
C VAL A 171 -4.94 9.67 3.69
N ILE A 172 -4.65 8.46 4.16
CA ILE A 172 -5.65 7.48 4.58
C ILE A 172 -5.35 7.11 6.03
N ASN A 173 -6.25 7.49 6.92
CA ASN A 173 -6.12 7.24 8.35
C ASN A 173 -7.32 6.44 8.88
N PRO A 174 -7.12 5.61 9.94
CA PRO A 174 -8.23 4.98 10.62
C PRO A 174 -9.14 6.05 11.21
N ASN A 175 -10.43 5.77 11.23
CA ASN A 175 -11.40 6.62 11.91
C ASN A 175 -11.34 6.34 13.43
N VAL A 176 -10.40 6.98 14.10
CA VAL A 176 -10.21 6.85 15.55
C VAL A 176 -10.97 7.98 16.22
N ASP A 177 -11.89 7.66 17.15
CA ASP A 177 -12.51 8.71 17.93
C ASP A 177 -11.45 9.41 18.80
N TYR A 178 -11.74 10.68 19.14
CA TYR A 178 -10.79 11.55 19.83
C TYR A 178 -10.31 10.97 21.17
N GLU A 179 -11.19 10.36 21.96
CA GLU A 179 -10.83 9.82 23.28
C GLU A 179 -9.94 8.56 23.16
N TYR A 180 -10.24 7.70 22.20
CA TYR A 180 -9.39 6.55 21.92
C TYR A 180 -8.04 6.98 21.35
N GLY A 181 -8.04 7.95 20.44
CA GLY A 181 -6.83 8.56 19.91
C GLY A 181 -5.94 9.18 20.99
N LYS A 182 -6.53 9.89 21.94
CA LYS A 182 -5.83 10.44 23.10
C LYS A 182 -5.19 9.33 23.95
N THR A 183 -5.87 8.22 24.13
CA THR A 183 -5.34 7.04 24.84
C THR A 183 -4.13 6.45 24.10
N LEU A 184 -4.20 6.32 22.79
CA LEU A 184 -3.08 5.85 21.94
C LEU A 184 -1.90 6.83 21.99
N SER A 185 -2.18 8.13 21.97
CA SER A 185 -1.16 9.17 22.07
C SER A 185 -0.40 9.08 23.40
N LEU A 186 -1.12 8.94 24.51
CA LEU A 186 -0.51 8.80 25.84
C LEU A 186 0.27 7.50 26.01
N LYS A 187 -0.22 6.40 25.43
CA LYS A 187 0.38 5.07 25.60
C LYS A 187 1.57 4.82 24.68
N TYR A 188 1.51 5.32 23.44
CA TYR A 188 2.46 4.99 22.39
C TYR A 188 3.22 6.21 21.83
N GLY A 189 2.91 7.43 22.29
CA GLY A 189 3.51 8.66 21.79
C GLY A 189 3.07 9.02 20.36
N TRP A 190 1.92 8.50 19.90
CA TRP A 190 1.40 8.79 18.58
C TRP A 190 0.84 10.23 18.54
N ASN A 191 1.09 10.92 17.42
CA ASN A 191 0.52 12.25 17.19
C ASN A 191 -0.91 12.11 16.64
N VAL A 192 -1.82 11.64 17.47
CA VAL A 192 -3.23 11.52 17.08
C VAL A 192 -3.90 12.87 17.19
N SER A 193 -4.26 13.43 16.07
CA SER A 193 -4.99 14.70 15.96
C SER A 193 -6.37 14.48 15.38
N SER A 194 -7.25 15.48 15.52
CA SER A 194 -8.53 15.45 14.82
C SER A 194 -8.31 15.57 13.31
N ILE A 195 -9.24 15.04 12.52
CA ILE A 195 -9.19 15.11 11.05
C ILE A 195 -9.10 16.56 10.58
N GLU A 196 -9.83 17.47 11.22
CA GLU A 196 -9.84 18.89 10.91
C GLU A 196 -8.45 19.51 11.12
N LYS A 197 -7.76 19.09 12.18
CA LYS A 197 -6.38 19.52 12.44
C LYS A 197 -5.42 18.97 11.40
N GLU A 198 -5.49 17.70 11.06
CA GLU A 198 -4.64 17.09 10.00
C GLU A 198 -4.83 17.81 8.66
N ILE A 199 -6.09 18.09 8.28
CA ILE A 199 -6.40 18.86 7.08
C ILE A 199 -5.77 20.25 7.14
N SER A 200 -5.95 20.97 8.25
CA SER A 200 -5.37 22.31 8.44
C SER A 200 -3.85 22.28 8.32
N ASP A 201 -3.20 21.35 9.00
CA ASP A 201 -1.73 21.22 8.99
C ASP A 201 -1.19 20.94 7.58
N ILE A 202 -1.88 20.10 6.79
CA ILE A 202 -1.49 19.79 5.41
C ILE A 202 -1.73 21.00 4.49
N ILE A 203 -2.85 21.71 4.65
CA ILE A 203 -3.15 22.95 3.90
C ILE A 203 -2.09 24.02 4.17
N ASP A 204 -1.65 24.17 5.42
CA ASP A 204 -0.61 25.13 5.82
C ASP A 204 0.77 24.78 5.23
N CYS A 205 0.96 23.54 4.77
CA CYS A 205 2.14 23.10 4.03
C CYS A 205 2.04 23.34 2.51
N GLY A 206 1.04 24.09 2.03
CA GLY A 206 0.89 24.49 0.64
C GLY A 206 0.13 23.46 -0.22
N PHE A 207 -0.77 22.71 0.38
CA PHE A 207 -1.72 21.86 -0.32
C PHE A 207 -3.13 22.47 -0.33
N GLU A 208 -3.98 21.96 -1.21
CA GLU A 208 -5.41 22.23 -1.27
C GLU A 208 -6.16 20.91 -1.14
N LEU A 209 -7.11 20.82 -0.22
CA LEU A 209 -7.98 19.66 -0.09
C LEU A 209 -9.02 19.66 -1.22
N ILE A 210 -9.02 18.58 -2.03
CA ILE A 210 -9.99 18.43 -3.13
C ILE A 210 -11.09 17.41 -2.82
N ARG A 211 -10.84 16.47 -1.92
CA ARG A 211 -11.84 15.47 -1.53
C ARG A 211 -11.55 14.94 -0.15
N ILE A 212 -12.62 14.75 0.61
CA ILE A 212 -12.64 13.87 1.78
C ILE A 212 -13.76 12.85 1.58
N SER A 213 -13.48 11.60 1.81
CA SER A 213 -14.48 10.54 1.76
C SER A 213 -14.46 9.78 3.07
N ARG A 214 -15.61 9.67 3.69
CA ARG A 214 -15.87 8.88 4.91
C ARG A 214 -17.00 7.92 4.61
N ASN A 215 -16.90 6.73 5.13
CA ASN A 215 -18.06 5.85 5.18
C ASN A 215 -18.84 6.15 6.47
N TYR A 216 -19.86 6.99 6.38
CA TYR A 216 -20.69 7.34 7.55
C TYR A 216 -21.52 6.17 8.08
N ASN A 217 -21.70 5.11 7.26
CA ASN A 217 -22.45 3.93 7.67
C ASN A 217 -21.57 2.89 8.40
N ASP A 218 -20.24 3.08 8.36
CA ASP A 218 -19.29 2.22 9.01
C ASP A 218 -18.14 3.06 9.60
N PRO A 219 -18.28 3.46 10.88
CA PRO A 219 -17.29 4.30 11.54
C PRO A 219 -15.94 3.61 11.76
N GLU A 220 -15.87 2.28 11.60
CA GLU A 220 -14.61 1.53 11.72
C GLU A 220 -13.76 1.63 10.44
N LEU A 221 -14.37 1.98 9.29
CA LEU A 221 -13.61 2.16 8.07
C LEU A 221 -12.79 3.44 8.09
N PRO A 222 -11.57 3.40 7.52
CA PRO A 222 -10.72 4.58 7.42
C PRO A 222 -11.37 5.65 6.54
N PHE A 223 -10.96 6.88 6.74
CA PHE A 223 -11.29 7.97 5.83
C PHE A 223 -10.10 8.28 4.91
N ILE A 224 -10.43 8.77 3.73
CA ILE A 224 -9.45 9.17 2.72
C ILE A 224 -9.56 10.67 2.46
N MET A 225 -8.44 11.35 2.57
CA MET A 225 -8.25 12.75 2.19
C MET A 225 -7.40 12.81 0.94
N VAL A 226 -7.80 13.61 -0.03
CA VAL A 226 -7.07 13.80 -1.28
C VAL A 226 -6.72 15.27 -1.44
N PHE A 227 -5.44 15.52 -1.63
CA PHE A 227 -4.88 16.85 -1.78
C PHE A 227 -4.18 17.00 -3.13
N LYS A 228 -4.10 18.23 -3.62
CA LYS A 228 -3.19 18.65 -4.69
C LYS A 228 -2.31 19.79 -4.22
N LYS A 229 -1.24 20.10 -4.96
CA LYS A 229 -0.46 21.31 -4.72
C LYS A 229 -1.35 22.55 -4.87
N LYS A 230 -1.21 23.50 -3.96
CA LYS A 230 -1.81 24.82 -4.13
C LYS A 230 -1.01 25.61 -5.14
N THR A 231 -1.65 26.06 -6.20
CA THR A 231 -1.11 27.01 -7.18
C THR A 231 -1.26 28.43 -6.62
N TYR A 232 -0.20 29.25 -6.70
CA TYR A 232 -0.19 30.64 -6.25
C TYR A 232 -0.28 31.57 -7.44
#